data_0d718ea7811169c1de099223e959803b
#
_entry.id   0d718ea7811169c1de099223e959803b
#
_cell.length_a   1.000
_cell.length_b   1.000
_cell.length_c   1.000
_cell.angle_alpha   90.00
_cell.angle_beta   90.00
_cell.angle_gamma   90.00
#
_symmetry.space_group_name_H-M   'P 1'
#
loop_
_entity.id
_entity.type
_entity.pdbx_description
1 polymer ?
#
loop_
_entity_poly.entity_id
_entity_poly.type
_entity_poly.pdbx_seq_one_letter_code
_entity_poly.pdbx_strand_id
1 'polypeptide(L)'
;MYSEEQRIKALRMYHRIGSVTDTVRRLGYPSREQLHAWIRNDGKPKERRKKLNLKNTTEHPRNPPAEFKMEALRRCFENGESVKSVSEEVGYSRASIYMWRKRYLQGGAASLMNTKNINPEKLPDMNEKISSEEVESLRKQMYELQMEVDILKETINVLKKDPGVDWKDLKNREKVAVIDAIKEKYSLPILLRKMGLSRSSYYYQMKALAKEDKYEPLRNEVTRLFFENKARYGYRRIHAELKKIGIKVSEKVVRRVMKDEGLEVKIRKTKKYNSYKGEISPSVPNEVQRNFHSENPYELLLSDISEFAIPAGKVYLSPAVDCFDGMLVTWRISEHPNADLVNGMLDDVIANMGEKSKPIIHTDRGCHYRWTGWIERMETNGYTRSMSQKGCSPDNAACEGLFGRIKNEFFYNQDWQDVTIEEFSHELDLYLRWYNEKRIKKSLGYLSPVEYRRSLGLTA
;
A
#
# COMPACT_ATOMS: atom_id res chain seq x y z
N MET A 1 -36.85 6.57 6.31
CA MET A 1 -37.10 5.68 5.15
C MET A 1 -37.82 6.50 4.10
N TYR A 2 -37.39 6.46 2.83
CA TYR A 2 -38.02 7.26 1.77
C TYR A 2 -39.29 6.58 1.23
N SER A 3 -40.33 7.37 0.92
CA SER A 3 -41.57 6.85 0.33
C SER A 3 -41.34 6.39 -1.12
N GLU A 4 -42.26 5.56 -1.66
CA GLU A 4 -42.20 5.11 -3.06
C GLU A 4 -42.34 6.29 -4.03
N GLU A 5 -43.14 7.27 -3.67
CA GLU A 5 -43.29 8.52 -4.44
C GLU A 5 -42.02 9.35 -4.51
N GLN A 6 -41.30 9.47 -3.39
CA GLN A 6 -40.00 10.13 -3.31
C GLN A 6 -38.97 9.40 -4.20
N ARG A 7 -38.97 8.07 -4.20
CA ARG A 7 -38.10 7.28 -5.04
C ARG A 7 -38.39 7.49 -6.52
N ILE A 8 -39.66 7.42 -6.93
CA ILE A 8 -40.09 7.63 -8.31
C ILE A 8 -39.74 9.04 -8.77
N LYS A 9 -39.95 10.05 -7.93
CA LYS A 9 -39.59 11.45 -8.24
C LYS A 9 -38.08 11.61 -8.46
N ALA A 10 -37.26 10.98 -7.65
CA ALA A 10 -35.81 11.03 -7.80
C ALA A 10 -35.32 10.32 -9.07
N LEU A 11 -35.87 9.15 -9.39
CA LEU A 11 -35.55 8.43 -10.62
C LEU A 11 -35.97 9.21 -11.87
N ARG A 12 -37.19 9.77 -11.90
CA ARG A 12 -37.65 10.62 -13.02
C ARG A 12 -36.75 11.84 -13.20
N MET A 13 -36.31 12.47 -12.12
CA MET A 13 -35.40 13.61 -12.19
C MET A 13 -34.03 13.20 -12.68
N TYR A 14 -33.51 12.05 -12.25
CA TYR A 14 -32.25 11.50 -12.75
C TYR A 14 -32.32 11.21 -14.25
N HIS A 15 -33.37 10.55 -14.74
CA HIS A 15 -33.52 10.28 -16.17
C HIS A 15 -33.60 11.55 -17.03
N ARG A 16 -34.08 12.66 -16.45
CA ARG A 16 -34.13 13.96 -17.14
C ARG A 16 -32.82 14.72 -17.13
N ILE A 17 -32.01 14.60 -16.07
CA ILE A 17 -30.77 15.38 -15.87
C ILE A 17 -29.52 14.58 -16.26
N GLY A 18 -29.52 13.24 -16.15
CA GLY A 18 -28.40 12.36 -16.44
C GLY A 18 -27.28 12.38 -15.39
N SER A 19 -27.40 13.18 -14.33
CA SER A 19 -26.37 13.36 -13.30
C SER A 19 -26.91 13.07 -11.90
N VAL A 20 -26.29 12.11 -11.21
CA VAL A 20 -26.63 11.76 -9.81
C VAL A 20 -26.37 12.94 -8.86
N THR A 21 -25.25 13.62 -9.05
CA THR A 21 -24.84 14.75 -8.23
C THR A 21 -25.85 15.90 -8.31
N ASP A 22 -26.27 16.26 -9.49
CA ASP A 22 -27.20 17.37 -9.71
C ASP A 22 -28.63 17.01 -9.31
N THR A 23 -29.01 15.73 -9.44
CA THR A 23 -30.30 15.23 -8.97
C THR A 23 -30.40 15.33 -7.45
N VAL A 24 -29.37 14.86 -6.73
CA VAL A 24 -29.34 14.96 -5.26
C VAL A 24 -29.29 16.42 -4.79
N ARG A 25 -28.51 17.29 -5.46
CA ARG A 25 -28.42 18.73 -5.12
C ARG A 25 -29.78 19.43 -5.29
N ARG A 26 -30.53 19.12 -6.35
CA ARG A 26 -31.83 19.78 -6.62
C ARG A 26 -32.96 19.28 -5.75
N LEU A 27 -32.95 18.01 -5.35
CA LEU A 27 -34.01 17.42 -4.53
C LEU A 27 -33.74 17.50 -3.04
N GLY A 28 -32.46 17.68 -2.63
CA GLY A 28 -32.05 17.59 -1.23
C GLY A 28 -32.11 16.17 -0.65
N TYR A 29 -32.48 15.19 -1.45
CA TYR A 29 -32.53 13.74 -1.14
C TYR A 29 -32.47 12.92 -2.42
N PRO A 30 -32.24 11.60 -2.37
CA PRO A 30 -31.63 10.80 -1.31
C PRO A 30 -30.10 11.01 -1.26
N SER A 31 -29.38 10.23 -0.47
CA SER A 31 -27.91 10.18 -0.59
C SER A 31 -27.49 9.66 -1.97
N ARG A 32 -26.28 10.01 -2.42
CA ARG A 32 -25.73 9.53 -3.72
C ARG A 32 -25.73 8.01 -3.83
N GLU A 33 -25.34 7.32 -2.76
CA GLU A 33 -25.32 5.85 -2.70
C GLU A 33 -26.73 5.25 -2.85
N GLN A 34 -27.68 5.86 -2.19
CA GLN A 34 -29.08 5.44 -2.25
C GLN A 34 -29.67 5.65 -3.66
N LEU A 35 -29.36 6.76 -4.32
CA LEU A 35 -29.82 7.00 -5.69
C LEU A 35 -29.18 6.02 -6.68
N HIS A 36 -27.88 5.73 -6.55
CA HIS A 36 -27.23 4.68 -7.35
C HIS A 36 -27.86 3.29 -7.13
N ALA A 37 -28.26 2.96 -5.91
CA ALA A 37 -28.96 1.72 -5.63
C ALA A 37 -30.34 1.67 -6.29
N TRP A 38 -31.07 2.79 -6.32
CA TRP A 38 -32.36 2.88 -6.99
C TRP A 38 -32.23 2.76 -8.50
N ILE A 39 -31.24 3.42 -9.11
CA ILE A 39 -30.96 3.34 -10.57
C ILE A 39 -30.63 1.90 -10.97
N ARG A 40 -29.79 1.19 -10.22
CA ARG A 40 -29.45 -0.21 -10.50
C ARG A 40 -30.63 -1.15 -10.46
N ASN A 41 -31.69 -0.80 -9.69
CA ASN A 41 -32.90 -1.60 -9.51
C ASN A 41 -34.10 -1.03 -10.29
N ASP A 42 -33.88 0.02 -11.08
CA ASP A 42 -34.91 0.61 -11.91
C ASP A 42 -35.19 -0.30 -13.12
N GLY A 43 -36.47 -0.55 -13.40
CA GLY A 43 -36.89 -1.47 -14.46
C GLY A 43 -36.76 -2.98 -14.13
N LYS A 44 -36.22 -3.39 -12.98
CA LYS A 44 -36.21 -4.79 -12.57
C LYS A 44 -37.54 -5.13 -11.89
N PRO A 45 -38.25 -6.18 -12.33
CA PRO A 45 -39.45 -6.63 -11.65
C PRO A 45 -39.10 -6.96 -10.19
N LYS A 46 -39.91 -6.48 -9.24
CA LYS A 46 -39.80 -6.89 -7.83
C LYS A 46 -40.04 -8.40 -7.81
N GLU A 47 -38.98 -9.21 -7.76
CA GLU A 47 -39.11 -10.62 -7.40
C GLU A 47 -39.76 -10.65 -6.03
N ARG A 48 -41.06 -11.02 -5.99
CA ARG A 48 -41.74 -11.35 -4.74
C ARG A 48 -40.96 -12.52 -4.16
N ARG A 49 -40.19 -12.27 -3.10
CA ARG A 49 -39.57 -13.34 -2.30
C ARG A 49 -40.69 -14.34 -1.98
N LYS A 50 -40.62 -15.53 -2.58
CA LYS A 50 -41.47 -16.64 -2.16
C LYS A 50 -41.26 -16.81 -0.66
N LYS A 51 -42.25 -16.48 0.17
CA LYS A 51 -42.23 -16.84 1.59
C LYS A 51 -42.23 -18.36 1.59
N LEU A 52 -41.14 -18.99 1.98
CA LEU A 52 -41.09 -20.40 2.29
C LEU A 52 -42.02 -20.62 3.50
N ASN A 53 -43.26 -20.98 3.23
CA ASN A 53 -44.19 -21.40 4.23
C ASN A 53 -43.81 -22.82 4.65
N LEU A 54 -42.89 -22.93 5.60
CA LEU A 54 -42.53 -24.17 6.26
C LEU A 54 -43.75 -24.65 7.07
N LYS A 55 -44.63 -25.38 6.42
CA LYS A 55 -45.63 -26.17 7.13
C LYS A 55 -44.88 -27.37 7.70
N ASN A 56 -45.11 -27.68 9.01
CA ASN A 56 -44.55 -28.85 9.67
C ASN A 56 -45.25 -30.11 9.13
N THR A 57 -44.73 -30.62 8.01
CA THR A 57 -45.24 -31.80 7.30
C THR A 57 -44.26 -32.95 7.49
N THR A 58 -44.69 -34.17 7.19
CA THR A 58 -43.82 -35.37 7.21
C THR A 58 -42.62 -35.25 6.25
N GLU A 59 -42.80 -34.56 5.14
CA GLU A 59 -41.74 -34.34 4.15
C GLU A 59 -40.79 -33.18 4.56
N HIS A 60 -41.32 -32.19 5.30
CA HIS A 60 -40.52 -31.02 5.78
C HIS A 60 -40.79 -30.78 7.28
N PRO A 61 -40.25 -31.63 8.16
CA PRO A 61 -40.43 -31.48 9.61
C PRO A 61 -39.71 -30.22 10.11
N ARG A 62 -40.28 -29.57 11.13
CA ARG A 62 -39.70 -28.36 11.75
C ARG A 62 -38.28 -28.57 12.24
N ASN A 63 -37.94 -29.81 12.62
CA ASN A 63 -36.61 -30.22 13.04
C ASN A 63 -36.19 -31.47 12.24
N PRO A 64 -35.51 -31.33 11.11
CA PRO A 64 -35.08 -32.46 10.31
C PRO A 64 -34.05 -33.35 11.06
N PRO A 65 -33.86 -34.61 10.63
CA PRO A 65 -32.86 -35.51 11.20
C PRO A 65 -31.45 -34.89 11.18
N ALA A 66 -30.57 -35.35 12.07
CA ALA A 66 -29.21 -34.89 12.16
C ALA A 66 -28.42 -35.14 10.86
N GLU A 67 -28.64 -36.28 10.22
CA GLU A 67 -28.05 -36.66 8.94
C GLU A 67 -28.36 -35.64 7.80
N PHE A 68 -29.63 -35.25 7.73
CA PHE A 68 -30.09 -34.24 6.76
C PHE A 68 -29.42 -32.88 6.99
N LYS A 69 -29.30 -32.46 8.26
CA LYS A 69 -28.58 -31.21 8.62
C LYS A 69 -27.12 -31.29 8.28
N MET A 70 -26.47 -32.43 8.51
CA MET A 70 -25.07 -32.68 8.18
C MET A 70 -24.83 -32.62 6.69
N GLU A 71 -25.69 -33.25 5.88
CA GLU A 71 -25.56 -33.23 4.43
C GLU A 71 -25.71 -31.80 3.86
N ALA A 72 -26.68 -31.04 4.37
CA ALA A 72 -26.83 -29.63 3.98
C ALA A 72 -25.62 -28.78 4.37
N LEU A 73 -24.98 -29.05 5.51
CA LEU A 73 -23.76 -28.38 5.95
C LEU A 73 -22.56 -28.77 5.07
N ARG A 74 -22.42 -30.05 4.76
CA ARG A 74 -21.38 -30.57 3.90
C ARG A 74 -21.43 -29.92 2.52
N ARG A 75 -22.61 -29.87 1.89
CA ARG A 75 -22.82 -29.24 0.57
C ARG A 75 -22.42 -27.76 0.59
N CYS A 76 -22.85 -27.02 1.63
CA CYS A 76 -22.59 -25.58 1.70
C CYS A 76 -21.13 -25.22 2.05
N PHE A 77 -20.50 -25.97 2.96
CA PHE A 77 -19.26 -25.52 3.60
C PHE A 77 -18.04 -26.40 3.34
N GLU A 78 -18.25 -27.62 2.83
CA GLU A 78 -17.17 -28.51 2.37
C GLU A 78 -17.10 -28.54 0.85
N ASN A 79 -18.24 -28.69 0.16
CA ASN A 79 -18.31 -28.78 -1.30
C ASN A 79 -18.40 -27.41 -1.99
N GLY A 80 -18.53 -26.30 -1.23
CA GLY A 80 -18.53 -24.93 -1.77
C GLY A 80 -19.81 -24.49 -2.48
N GLU A 81 -20.93 -25.21 -2.35
CA GLU A 81 -22.21 -24.82 -2.91
C GLU A 81 -22.77 -23.57 -2.23
N SER A 82 -23.45 -22.69 -2.98
CA SER A 82 -24.00 -21.48 -2.38
C SER A 82 -25.11 -21.82 -1.39
N VAL A 83 -25.06 -21.23 -0.18
CA VAL A 83 -26.09 -21.40 0.85
C VAL A 83 -27.48 -21.02 0.33
N LYS A 84 -27.55 -20.15 -0.68
CA LYS A 84 -28.81 -19.76 -1.33
C LYS A 84 -29.37 -20.93 -2.16
N SER A 85 -28.57 -21.57 -2.97
CA SER A 85 -28.96 -22.71 -3.82
C SER A 85 -29.41 -23.88 -2.95
N VAL A 86 -28.60 -24.29 -1.98
CA VAL A 86 -28.92 -25.38 -1.06
C VAL A 86 -30.20 -25.08 -0.26
N SER A 87 -30.39 -23.83 0.23
CA SER A 87 -31.59 -23.41 0.93
C SER A 87 -32.87 -23.53 0.10
N GLU A 88 -32.78 -23.19 -1.20
CA GLU A 88 -33.91 -23.28 -2.12
C GLU A 88 -34.27 -24.73 -2.46
N GLU A 89 -33.28 -25.61 -2.56
CA GLU A 89 -33.43 -27.01 -2.90
C GLU A 89 -33.94 -27.81 -1.69
N VAL A 90 -33.30 -27.65 -0.52
CA VAL A 90 -33.69 -28.43 0.71
C VAL A 90 -34.90 -27.88 1.41
N GLY A 91 -35.45 -26.73 1.01
CA GLY A 91 -36.67 -26.14 1.56
C GLY A 91 -36.54 -25.45 2.92
N TYR A 92 -35.35 -25.34 3.48
CA TYR A 92 -35.08 -24.67 4.76
C TYR A 92 -34.42 -23.29 4.58
N SER A 93 -34.74 -22.36 5.47
CA SER A 93 -34.20 -21.00 5.36
C SER A 93 -32.65 -20.97 5.51
N ARG A 94 -32.03 -20.01 4.86
CA ARG A 94 -30.56 -19.74 5.03
C ARG A 94 -30.18 -19.56 6.51
N ALA A 95 -31.05 -18.92 7.29
CA ALA A 95 -30.82 -18.74 8.72
C ALA A 95 -30.80 -20.07 9.47
N SER A 96 -31.65 -21.05 9.06
CA SER A 96 -31.64 -22.41 9.64
C SER A 96 -30.30 -23.12 9.35
N ILE A 97 -29.79 -23.05 8.13
CA ILE A 97 -28.50 -23.65 7.76
C ILE A 97 -27.36 -23.03 8.57
N TYR A 98 -27.32 -21.70 8.73
CA TYR A 98 -26.32 -21.06 9.57
C TYR A 98 -26.46 -21.40 11.07
N MET A 99 -27.71 -21.56 11.57
CA MET A 99 -27.93 -22.04 12.93
C MET A 99 -27.43 -23.48 13.13
N TRP A 100 -27.66 -24.36 12.16
CA TRP A 100 -27.11 -25.72 12.19
C TRP A 100 -25.60 -25.71 12.19
N ARG A 101 -24.95 -24.86 11.34
CA ARG A 101 -23.50 -24.68 11.34
C ARG A 101 -22.98 -24.23 12.70
N LYS A 102 -23.63 -23.21 13.30
CA LYS A 102 -23.22 -22.72 14.63
C LYS A 102 -23.26 -23.83 15.68
N ARG A 103 -24.34 -24.63 15.71
CA ARG A 103 -24.48 -25.77 16.64
C ARG A 103 -23.44 -26.85 16.38
N TYR A 104 -23.19 -27.17 15.10
CA TYR A 104 -22.17 -28.14 14.70
C TYR A 104 -20.78 -27.74 15.15
N LEU A 105 -20.41 -26.47 14.98
CA LEU A 105 -19.12 -25.94 15.42
C LEU A 105 -18.97 -25.87 16.95
N GLN A 106 -20.08 -25.80 17.70
CA GLN A 106 -20.08 -25.76 19.17
C GLN A 106 -20.05 -27.14 19.83
N GLY A 107 -20.65 -28.13 19.23
CA GLY A 107 -20.81 -29.44 19.89
C GLY A 107 -20.83 -30.64 18.95
N GLY A 108 -20.27 -30.48 17.73
CA GLY A 108 -20.14 -31.55 16.73
C GLY A 108 -21.51 -32.10 16.27
N ALA A 109 -21.51 -33.28 15.65
CA ALA A 109 -22.68 -33.94 15.11
C ALA A 109 -23.76 -34.22 16.19
N ALA A 110 -23.35 -34.49 17.41
CA ALA A 110 -24.25 -34.75 18.53
C ALA A 110 -25.15 -33.56 18.86
N SER A 111 -24.67 -32.32 18.68
CA SER A 111 -25.44 -31.10 18.92
C SER A 111 -26.56 -30.83 17.91
N LEU A 112 -26.57 -31.55 16.79
CA LEU A 112 -27.60 -31.48 15.75
C LEU A 112 -28.75 -32.46 16.03
N MET A 113 -28.56 -33.42 16.96
CA MET A 113 -29.61 -34.37 17.36
C MET A 113 -30.68 -33.67 18.17
N ASN A 114 -31.93 -34.14 18.01
CA ASN A 114 -33.08 -33.66 18.76
C ASN A 114 -33.16 -34.35 20.13
N THR A 115 -32.77 -33.67 21.17
CA THR A 115 -32.84 -34.20 22.56
C THR A 115 -34.25 -34.47 23.10
N LYS A 116 -35.30 -34.08 22.37
CA LYS A 116 -36.70 -34.25 22.83
C LYS A 116 -37.36 -35.60 22.46
N ASN A 117 -36.71 -36.46 21.67
CA ASN A 117 -37.25 -37.75 21.23
C ASN A 117 -36.30 -38.92 21.51
N ILE A 118 -35.52 -38.84 22.56
CA ILE A 118 -34.79 -40.02 23.04
C ILE A 118 -35.76 -40.79 23.94
N ASN A 119 -36.37 -41.86 23.39
CA ASN A 119 -37.08 -42.82 24.17
C ASN A 119 -36.04 -43.57 25.03
N PRO A 120 -36.10 -43.52 26.38
CA PRO A 120 -35.08 -44.12 27.22
C PRO A 120 -34.96 -45.65 27.10
N GLU A 121 -35.95 -46.31 26.45
CA GLU A 121 -36.00 -47.77 26.28
C GLU A 121 -35.22 -48.31 25.04
N LYS A 122 -34.56 -47.47 24.25
CA LYS A 122 -33.72 -47.88 23.11
C LYS A 122 -32.31 -47.32 23.17
N LEU A 123 -31.71 -47.29 24.35
CA LEU A 123 -30.28 -47.24 24.47
C LEU A 123 -29.77 -48.68 24.21
N PRO A 124 -28.82 -48.87 23.28
CA PRO A 124 -28.12 -50.16 23.22
C PRO A 124 -27.46 -50.37 24.57
N ASP A 125 -27.54 -51.60 25.04
CA ASP A 125 -27.04 -52.04 26.34
C ASP A 125 -25.56 -51.73 26.44
N MET A 126 -25.18 -50.66 27.20
CA MET A 126 -23.80 -50.20 27.39
C MET A 126 -23.02 -51.14 28.31
N ASN A 127 -23.39 -52.38 28.33
CA ASN A 127 -22.70 -53.46 29.05
C ASN A 127 -21.86 -54.38 28.18
N GLU A 128 -21.57 -54.00 26.93
CA GLU A 128 -20.42 -54.57 26.29
C GLU A 128 -19.19 -54.15 27.07
N LYS A 129 -18.54 -55.06 27.77
CA LYS A 129 -17.24 -54.85 28.42
C LYS A 129 -16.25 -54.45 27.34
N ILE A 130 -16.10 -53.12 27.16
CA ILE A 130 -15.02 -52.59 26.36
C ILE A 130 -13.74 -53.22 26.91
N SER A 131 -13.00 -53.97 26.09
CA SER A 131 -11.80 -54.63 26.54
C SER A 131 -10.78 -53.59 27.03
N SER A 132 -10.00 -53.95 28.05
CA SER A 132 -8.94 -53.07 28.54
C SER A 132 -8.01 -52.54 27.41
N GLU A 133 -7.82 -53.39 26.38
CA GLU A 133 -7.04 -53.08 25.20
C GLU A 133 -7.69 -52.03 24.28
N GLU A 134 -9.04 -52.05 24.13
CA GLU A 134 -9.77 -51.03 23.36
C GLU A 134 -9.74 -49.69 24.05
N VAL A 135 -9.89 -49.66 25.38
CA VAL A 135 -9.78 -48.42 26.19
C VAL A 135 -8.39 -47.80 26.06
N GLU A 136 -7.36 -48.63 26.10
CA GLU A 136 -5.94 -48.17 25.93
C GLU A 136 -5.67 -47.68 24.53
N SER A 137 -6.20 -48.35 23.50
CA SER A 137 -6.15 -47.92 22.12
C SER A 137 -6.82 -46.57 21.90
N LEU A 138 -8.01 -46.35 22.42
CA LEU A 138 -8.75 -45.07 22.35
C LEU A 138 -8.00 -43.95 23.07
N ARG A 139 -7.41 -44.23 24.24
CA ARG A 139 -6.57 -43.24 24.97
C ARG A 139 -5.36 -42.82 24.17
N LYS A 140 -4.71 -43.76 23.50
CA LYS A 140 -3.58 -43.50 22.63
C LYS A 140 -3.97 -42.63 21.43
N GLN A 141 -5.09 -42.95 20.77
CA GLN A 141 -5.62 -42.13 19.67
C GLN A 141 -5.98 -40.71 20.13
N MET A 142 -6.64 -40.56 21.27
CA MET A 142 -6.94 -39.25 21.87
C MET A 142 -5.66 -38.44 22.13
N TYR A 143 -4.63 -39.07 22.67
CA TYR A 143 -3.35 -38.40 22.95
C TYR A 143 -2.68 -37.94 21.65
N GLU A 144 -2.68 -38.75 20.59
CA GLU A 144 -2.14 -38.41 19.28
C GLU A 144 -2.90 -37.25 18.63
N LEU A 145 -4.24 -37.27 18.66
CA LEU A 145 -5.08 -36.19 18.13
C LEU A 145 -4.87 -34.89 18.92
N GLN A 146 -4.80 -34.95 20.25
CA GLN A 146 -4.54 -33.78 21.07
C GLN A 146 -3.19 -33.14 20.75
N MET A 147 -2.17 -33.98 20.52
CA MET A 147 -0.84 -33.51 20.12
C MET A 147 -0.88 -32.83 18.74
N GLU A 148 -1.63 -33.37 17.78
CA GLU A 148 -1.80 -32.72 16.45
C GLU A 148 -2.50 -31.36 16.57
N VAL A 149 -3.54 -31.28 17.37
CA VAL A 149 -4.25 -30.02 17.63
C VAL A 149 -3.32 -28.99 18.27
N ASP A 150 -2.48 -29.39 19.22
CA ASP A 150 -1.54 -28.49 19.89
C ASP A 150 -0.40 -28.05 18.93
N ILE A 151 0.11 -28.93 18.05
CA ILE A 151 1.05 -28.58 16.99
C ILE A 151 0.43 -27.53 16.04
N LEU A 152 -0.81 -27.73 15.60
CA LEU A 152 -1.49 -26.80 14.71
C LEU A 152 -1.73 -25.44 15.39
N LYS A 153 -2.18 -25.43 16.65
CA LYS A 153 -2.35 -24.20 17.43
C LYS A 153 -1.04 -23.41 17.55
N GLU A 154 0.05 -24.10 17.92
CA GLU A 154 1.34 -23.44 18.08
C GLU A 154 1.91 -23.01 16.72
N THR A 155 1.63 -23.71 15.64
CA THR A 155 1.99 -23.27 14.29
C THR A 155 1.35 -21.91 13.96
N ILE A 156 0.07 -21.76 14.29
CA ILE A 156 -0.65 -20.49 14.10
C ILE A 156 -0.10 -19.39 15.03
N ASN A 157 0.08 -19.70 16.32
CA ASN A 157 0.48 -18.73 17.32
C ASN A 157 1.93 -18.24 17.13
N VAL A 158 2.88 -19.17 16.98
CA VAL A 158 4.32 -18.88 16.90
C VAL A 158 4.69 -18.34 15.53
N LEU A 159 4.14 -18.89 14.46
CA LEU A 159 4.52 -18.54 13.10
C LEU A 159 3.61 -17.49 12.46
N LYS A 160 2.49 -17.12 13.10
CA LYS A 160 1.46 -16.21 12.56
C LYS A 160 1.05 -16.56 11.12
N LYS A 161 0.96 -17.85 10.84
CA LYS A 161 0.59 -18.40 9.53
C LYS A 161 -0.90 -18.73 9.49
N ASP A 162 -1.48 -18.72 8.28
CA ASP A 162 -2.86 -19.08 8.06
C ASP A 162 -3.15 -20.53 8.47
N PRO A 163 -4.38 -20.82 8.97
CA PRO A 163 -4.77 -22.16 9.43
C PRO A 163 -4.67 -23.28 8.40
N GLY A 164 -4.51 -22.96 7.11
CA GLY A 164 -4.40 -23.93 6.01
C GLY A 164 -2.98 -24.41 5.72
N VAL A 165 -1.97 -23.96 6.46
CA VAL A 165 -0.58 -24.42 6.24
C VAL A 165 -0.37 -25.78 6.88
N ASP A 166 0.03 -26.77 6.08
CA ASP A 166 0.42 -28.09 6.61
C ASP A 166 1.74 -27.93 7.40
N TRP A 167 1.71 -28.34 8.66
CA TRP A 167 2.90 -28.32 9.53
C TRP A 167 4.04 -29.20 9.01
N LYS A 168 3.76 -30.15 8.12
CA LYS A 168 4.78 -31.00 7.47
C LYS A 168 5.67 -30.20 6.53
N ASP A 169 5.12 -29.16 5.88
CA ASP A 169 5.82 -28.30 4.93
C ASP A 169 6.61 -27.16 5.57
N LEU A 170 6.59 -27.07 6.89
CA LEU A 170 7.37 -26.08 7.63
C LEU A 170 8.87 -26.27 7.44
N LYS A 171 9.61 -25.17 7.38
CA LYS A 171 11.08 -25.20 7.40
C LYS A 171 11.60 -25.73 8.74
N ASN A 172 12.75 -26.37 8.75
CA ASN A 172 13.34 -26.93 9.98
C ASN A 172 13.41 -25.92 11.15
N ARG A 173 13.73 -24.66 10.87
CA ARG A 173 13.77 -23.60 11.88
C ARG A 173 12.37 -23.34 12.49
N GLU A 174 11.33 -23.36 11.66
CA GLU A 174 9.94 -23.16 12.08
C GLU A 174 9.44 -24.37 12.90
N LYS A 175 9.77 -25.59 12.44
CA LYS A 175 9.48 -26.84 13.17
C LYS A 175 10.09 -26.82 14.58
N VAL A 176 11.34 -26.35 14.70
CA VAL A 176 12.02 -26.24 15.99
C VAL A 176 11.32 -25.23 16.91
N ALA A 177 10.86 -24.08 16.41
CA ALA A 177 10.15 -23.11 17.22
C ALA A 177 8.82 -23.67 17.77
N VAL A 178 8.07 -24.41 16.95
CA VAL A 178 6.84 -25.10 17.38
C VAL A 178 7.15 -26.19 18.41
N ILE A 179 8.16 -27.04 18.16
CA ILE A 179 8.58 -28.09 19.10
C ILE A 179 9.00 -27.48 20.44
N ASP A 180 9.76 -26.38 20.41
CA ASP A 180 10.27 -25.73 21.64
C ASP A 180 9.13 -25.18 22.51
N ALA A 181 8.06 -24.67 21.89
CA ALA A 181 6.88 -24.18 22.59
C ALA A 181 6.06 -25.29 23.29
N ILE A 182 6.09 -26.53 22.78
CA ILE A 182 5.27 -27.63 23.32
C ILE A 182 6.09 -28.77 23.95
N LYS A 183 7.42 -28.67 23.99
CA LYS A 183 8.32 -29.72 24.53
C LYS A 183 8.11 -30.05 26.00
N GLU A 184 7.53 -29.17 26.79
CA GLU A 184 7.20 -29.40 28.18
C GLU A 184 5.98 -30.31 28.34
N LYS A 185 5.09 -30.31 27.36
CA LYS A 185 3.84 -31.08 27.36
C LYS A 185 3.99 -32.46 26.75
N TYR A 186 4.88 -32.59 25.76
CA TYR A 186 5.08 -33.83 25.00
C TYR A 186 6.57 -34.19 24.94
N SER A 187 6.88 -35.53 24.98
CA SER A 187 8.26 -35.98 24.92
C SER A 187 8.93 -35.59 23.59
N LEU A 188 10.13 -35.06 23.64
CA LEU A 188 10.89 -34.61 22.47
C LEU A 188 11.04 -35.67 21.36
N PRO A 189 11.32 -36.95 21.64
CA PRO A 189 11.42 -37.99 20.59
C PRO A 189 10.11 -38.17 19.81
N ILE A 190 8.96 -38.05 20.46
CA ILE A 190 7.65 -38.20 19.82
C ILE A 190 7.38 -36.99 18.92
N LEU A 191 7.63 -35.77 19.42
CA LEU A 191 7.50 -34.53 18.64
C LEU A 191 8.40 -34.53 17.42
N LEU A 192 9.67 -34.91 17.56
CA LEU A 192 10.60 -34.97 16.43
C LEU A 192 10.16 -35.96 15.34
N ARG A 193 9.65 -37.14 15.74
CA ARG A 193 9.11 -38.13 14.81
C ARG A 193 7.87 -37.59 14.10
N LYS A 194 6.92 -36.97 14.84
CA LYS A 194 5.69 -36.43 14.28
C LYS A 194 5.96 -35.29 13.30
N MET A 195 6.88 -34.38 13.64
CA MET A 195 7.28 -33.23 12.80
C MET A 195 8.25 -33.61 11.67
N GLY A 196 8.71 -34.86 11.60
CA GLY A 196 9.68 -35.31 10.58
C GLY A 196 11.01 -34.57 10.68
N LEU A 197 11.52 -34.33 11.89
CA LEU A 197 12.77 -33.62 12.13
C LEU A 197 13.77 -34.52 12.86
N SER A 198 14.99 -34.63 12.32
CA SER A 198 16.04 -35.39 12.99
C SER A 198 16.53 -34.71 14.28
N ARG A 199 16.98 -35.50 15.25
CA ARG A 199 17.50 -34.97 16.51
C ARG A 199 18.72 -34.05 16.30
N SER A 200 19.59 -34.39 15.37
CA SER A 200 20.75 -33.56 14.99
C SER A 200 20.30 -32.21 14.40
N SER A 201 19.32 -32.22 13.49
CA SER A 201 18.76 -30.99 12.94
C SER A 201 18.10 -30.11 14.01
N TYR A 202 17.39 -30.69 14.96
CA TYR A 202 16.80 -29.97 16.08
C TYR A 202 17.86 -29.22 16.89
N TYR A 203 18.88 -29.92 17.40
CA TYR A 203 19.91 -29.28 18.20
C TYR A 203 20.77 -28.28 17.41
N TYR A 204 21.02 -28.57 16.12
CA TYR A 204 21.67 -27.62 15.24
C TYR A 204 20.88 -26.31 15.11
N GLN A 205 19.58 -26.42 14.89
CA GLN A 205 18.72 -25.23 14.77
C GLN A 205 18.58 -24.51 16.12
N MET A 206 18.45 -25.23 17.23
CA MET A 206 18.44 -24.63 18.58
C MET A 206 19.71 -23.83 18.85
N LYS A 207 20.88 -24.40 18.52
CA LYS A 207 22.16 -23.68 18.62
C LYS A 207 22.24 -22.49 17.70
N ALA A 208 21.64 -22.57 16.50
CA ALA A 208 21.57 -21.48 15.56
C ALA A 208 20.63 -20.35 16.02
N LEU A 209 19.51 -20.71 16.68
CA LEU A 209 18.57 -19.75 17.27
C LEU A 209 19.13 -19.06 18.51
N ALA A 210 19.92 -19.76 19.32
CA ALA A 210 20.59 -19.23 20.50
C ALA A 210 21.79 -18.31 20.19
N LYS A 211 22.27 -18.29 18.94
CA LYS A 211 23.29 -17.34 18.53
C LYS A 211 22.70 -15.94 18.45
N GLU A 212 23.36 -15.00 19.10
CA GLU A 212 23.09 -13.57 18.93
C GLU A 212 23.06 -13.21 17.44
N ASP A 213 22.08 -12.41 17.05
CA ASP A 213 22.01 -11.95 15.65
C ASP A 213 23.22 -11.05 15.37
N LYS A 214 24.21 -11.61 14.72
CA LYS A 214 25.42 -10.90 14.26
C LYS A 214 25.12 -9.57 13.56
N TYR A 215 23.91 -9.39 13.07
CA TYR A 215 23.48 -8.19 12.36
C TYR A 215 22.61 -7.24 13.21
N GLU A 216 22.38 -7.54 14.49
CA GLU A 216 21.57 -6.68 15.36
C GLU A 216 22.09 -5.22 15.43
N PRO A 217 23.40 -4.95 15.64
CA PRO A 217 23.92 -3.58 15.59
C PRO A 217 23.71 -2.95 14.20
N LEU A 218 23.85 -3.73 13.13
CA LEU A 218 23.61 -3.27 11.77
C LEU A 218 22.13 -2.96 11.52
N ARG A 219 21.19 -3.75 12.06
CA ARG A 219 19.73 -3.50 11.95
C ARG A 219 19.37 -2.17 12.59
N ASN A 220 19.86 -1.93 13.79
CA ASN A 220 19.63 -0.68 14.51
C ASN A 220 20.15 0.52 13.71
N GLU A 221 21.35 0.43 13.15
CA GLU A 221 21.94 1.50 12.37
C GLU A 221 21.23 1.74 11.02
N VAL A 222 20.86 0.68 10.31
CA VAL A 222 20.05 0.76 9.09
C VAL A 222 18.69 1.42 9.36
N THR A 223 18.04 1.04 10.45
CA THR A 223 16.75 1.59 10.88
C THR A 223 16.90 3.07 11.25
N ARG A 224 17.92 3.43 12.01
CA ARG A 224 18.23 4.82 12.37
C ARG A 224 18.41 5.68 11.12
N LEU A 225 19.30 5.28 10.20
CA LEU A 225 19.57 6.01 8.96
C LEU A 225 18.32 6.13 8.06
N PHE A 226 17.47 5.10 8.05
CA PHE A 226 16.24 5.15 7.26
C PHE A 226 15.28 6.21 7.78
N PHE A 227 15.04 6.27 9.09
CA PHE A 227 14.12 7.24 9.68
C PHE A 227 14.72 8.66 9.76
N GLU A 228 16.00 8.82 10.00
CA GLU A 228 16.69 10.13 9.91
C GLU A 228 16.51 10.77 8.53
N ASN A 229 16.50 9.95 7.48
CA ASN A 229 16.23 10.40 6.13
C ASN A 229 14.72 10.37 5.78
N LYS A 230 13.83 10.40 6.80
CA LYS A 230 12.37 10.44 6.63
C LYS A 230 11.83 9.37 5.67
N ALA A 231 12.36 8.14 5.74
CA ALA A 231 12.00 6.98 4.90
C ALA A 231 12.18 7.20 3.36
N ARG A 232 13.07 8.12 2.95
CA ARG A 232 13.31 8.48 1.54
C ARG A 232 14.41 7.66 0.89
N TYR A 233 15.26 6.98 1.68
CA TYR A 233 16.43 6.27 1.20
C TYR A 233 16.19 4.78 1.05
N GLY A 234 16.33 4.26 -0.16
CA GLY A 234 16.39 2.83 -0.42
C GLY A 234 17.79 2.25 -0.11
N TYR A 235 17.92 0.92 -0.15
CA TYR A 235 19.10 0.18 0.29
C TYR A 235 20.43 0.69 -0.27
N ARG A 236 20.49 1.21 -1.50
CA ARG A 236 21.74 1.72 -2.10
C ARG A 236 22.24 2.98 -1.42
N ARG A 237 21.32 3.89 -1.05
CA ARG A 237 21.69 5.12 -0.34
C ARG A 237 22.03 4.80 1.12
N ILE A 238 21.25 3.93 1.77
CA ILE A 238 21.58 3.47 3.13
C ILE A 238 22.94 2.78 3.16
N HIS A 239 23.27 1.96 2.17
CA HIS A 239 24.61 1.36 2.04
C HIS A 239 25.71 2.40 1.90
N ALA A 240 25.48 3.47 1.11
CA ALA A 240 26.44 4.55 0.94
C ALA A 240 26.65 5.33 2.25
N GLU A 241 25.59 5.62 3.01
CA GLU A 241 25.69 6.26 4.33
C GLU A 241 26.43 5.37 5.35
N LEU A 242 26.12 4.07 5.38
CA LEU A 242 26.87 3.12 6.22
C LEU A 242 28.38 3.12 5.90
N LYS A 243 28.73 3.21 4.61
CA LYS A 243 30.13 3.30 4.19
C LYS A 243 30.78 4.59 4.67
N LYS A 244 30.09 5.74 4.64
CA LYS A 244 30.60 7.03 5.14
C LYS A 244 30.96 6.98 6.63
N ILE A 245 30.14 6.29 7.44
CA ILE A 245 30.38 6.11 8.88
C ILE A 245 31.31 4.91 9.20
N GLY A 246 31.96 4.33 8.18
CA GLY A 246 32.97 3.28 8.35
C GLY A 246 32.44 1.85 8.47
N ILE A 247 31.14 1.62 8.34
CA ILE A 247 30.54 0.28 8.41
C ILE A 247 30.69 -0.44 7.07
N LYS A 248 31.58 -1.42 7.02
CA LYS A 248 31.84 -2.24 5.82
C LYS A 248 30.86 -3.39 5.72
N VAL A 249 29.88 -3.30 4.85
CA VAL A 249 28.84 -4.30 4.60
C VAL A 249 28.50 -4.33 3.10
N SER A 250 28.04 -5.47 2.59
CA SER A 250 27.62 -5.55 1.18
C SER A 250 26.19 -5.01 0.97
N GLU A 251 25.91 -4.44 -0.21
CA GLU A 251 24.55 -3.99 -0.58
C GLU A 251 23.49 -5.09 -0.42
N LYS A 252 23.87 -6.35 -0.70
CA LYS A 252 22.98 -7.52 -0.56
C LYS A 252 22.52 -7.74 0.89
N VAL A 253 23.41 -7.51 1.85
CA VAL A 253 23.08 -7.63 3.29
C VAL A 253 22.18 -6.48 3.70
N VAL A 254 22.51 -5.23 3.33
CA VAL A 254 21.66 -4.06 3.64
C VAL A 254 20.26 -4.24 3.06
N ARG A 255 20.14 -4.68 1.80
CA ARG A 255 18.85 -4.96 1.16
C ARG A 255 18.04 -6.03 1.92
N ARG A 256 18.70 -7.09 2.42
CA ARG A 256 18.05 -8.13 3.21
C ARG A 256 17.58 -7.58 4.55
N VAL A 257 18.44 -6.84 5.26
CA VAL A 257 18.10 -6.22 6.54
C VAL A 257 16.89 -5.29 6.39
N MET A 258 16.88 -4.40 5.39
CA MET A 258 15.75 -3.51 5.14
C MET A 258 14.45 -4.29 4.86
N LYS A 259 14.55 -5.41 4.10
CA LYS A 259 13.38 -6.26 3.85
C LYS A 259 12.88 -6.96 5.12
N ASP A 260 13.80 -7.49 5.94
CA ASP A 260 13.47 -8.21 7.17
C ASP A 260 12.83 -7.26 8.21
N GLU A 261 13.26 -5.99 8.25
CA GLU A 261 12.69 -4.93 9.09
C GLU A 261 11.47 -4.21 8.48
N GLY A 262 11.04 -4.60 7.27
CA GLY A 262 9.89 -3.96 6.60
C GLY A 262 10.15 -2.50 6.18
N LEU A 263 11.40 -2.10 6.01
CA LEU A 263 11.79 -0.74 5.65
C LEU A 263 11.65 -0.53 4.14
N GLU A 264 10.50 -0.04 3.70
CA GLU A 264 10.19 0.18 2.30
C GLU A 264 9.97 1.66 1.99
N VAL A 265 10.59 2.15 0.91
CA VAL A 265 10.33 3.49 0.38
C VAL A 265 9.02 3.46 -0.41
N LYS A 266 8.03 4.20 0.05
CA LYS A 266 6.74 4.30 -0.63
C LYS A 266 6.87 5.16 -1.89
N ILE A 267 6.57 4.59 -3.06
CA ILE A 267 6.59 5.28 -4.36
C ILE A 267 5.20 5.18 -4.98
N ARG A 268 4.58 6.32 -5.26
CA ARG A 268 3.31 6.38 -5.98
C ARG A 268 3.57 6.34 -7.49
N LYS A 269 2.91 5.42 -8.20
CA LYS A 269 2.97 5.39 -9.69
C LYS A 269 2.14 6.55 -10.25
N THR A 270 2.74 7.38 -11.10
CA THR A 270 2.05 8.46 -11.82
C THR A 270 1.25 7.91 -13.00
N LYS A 271 0.06 8.49 -13.25
CA LYS A 271 -0.71 8.23 -14.47
C LYS A 271 -0.10 9.02 -15.63
N LYS A 272 -0.07 8.43 -16.84
CA LYS A 272 0.35 9.13 -18.06
C LYS A 272 -0.64 10.26 -18.39
N TYR A 273 -0.12 11.44 -18.72
CA TYR A 273 -0.89 12.63 -19.05
C TYR A 273 -0.87 12.84 -20.57
N ASN A 274 -1.98 13.36 -21.15
CA ASN A 274 -2.06 13.72 -22.58
C ASN A 274 -1.99 15.23 -22.70
N SER A 275 -1.16 15.74 -23.62
CA SER A 275 -0.93 17.17 -23.85
C SER A 275 -1.93 17.78 -24.86
N TYR A 276 -2.27 19.06 -24.66
CA TYR A 276 -3.18 19.86 -25.48
C TYR A 276 -2.48 20.40 -26.76
N LYS A 277 -3.20 20.45 -27.88
CA LYS A 277 -2.71 20.95 -29.17
C LYS A 277 -3.31 22.32 -29.46
N GLY A 278 -2.55 23.38 -29.33
CA GLY A 278 -2.95 24.72 -29.79
C GLY A 278 -1.93 25.80 -29.45
N GLU A 279 -1.37 26.53 -30.47
CA GLU A 279 -0.46 27.64 -30.24
C GLU A 279 -0.41 28.64 -31.37
N ILE A 280 -0.28 29.93 -30.99
CA ILE A 280 -0.11 31.09 -31.86
C ILE A 280 0.99 32.00 -31.25
N SER A 281 2.28 31.64 -31.42
CA SER A 281 3.38 32.50 -30.95
C SER A 281 4.68 32.20 -31.71
N PRO A 282 5.62 33.18 -31.90
CA PRO A 282 6.92 32.92 -32.47
C PRO A 282 7.66 31.82 -31.71
N SER A 283 8.26 30.89 -32.45
CA SER A 283 8.96 29.76 -31.84
C SER A 283 10.32 30.21 -31.27
N VAL A 284 10.52 30.02 -29.95
CA VAL A 284 11.85 30.06 -29.35
C VAL A 284 12.52 28.72 -29.65
N PRO A 285 13.79 28.69 -30.12
CA PRO A 285 14.45 27.43 -30.46
C PRO A 285 14.70 26.56 -29.23
N ASN A 286 14.77 25.24 -29.47
CA ASN A 286 15.19 24.28 -28.44
C ASN A 286 16.71 24.09 -28.56
N GLU A 287 17.47 24.91 -27.85
CA GLU A 287 18.96 24.85 -27.86
C GLU A 287 19.48 23.58 -27.15
N VAL A 288 18.71 23.02 -26.25
CA VAL A 288 19.11 21.90 -25.39
C VAL A 288 19.03 20.54 -26.10
N GLN A 289 18.08 20.36 -27.03
CA GLN A 289 17.89 19.14 -27.82
C GLN A 289 17.92 17.85 -26.99
N ARG A 290 17.32 17.87 -25.77
CA ARG A 290 17.30 16.77 -24.78
C ARG A 290 18.65 16.44 -24.14
N ASN A 291 19.70 17.20 -24.38
CA ASN A 291 20.97 17.07 -23.67
C ASN A 291 20.93 17.87 -22.36
N PHE A 292 20.34 17.26 -21.32
CA PHE A 292 20.23 17.86 -19.98
C PHE A 292 21.50 17.65 -19.15
N HIS A 293 22.64 17.83 -19.74
CA HIS A 293 23.94 17.75 -19.07
C HIS A 293 24.83 18.95 -19.48
N SER A 294 25.47 19.58 -18.51
CA SER A 294 26.47 20.59 -18.69
C SER A 294 27.80 20.17 -18.08
N GLU A 295 28.92 20.64 -18.65
CA GLU A 295 30.25 20.31 -18.16
C GLU A 295 30.65 21.19 -16.97
N ASN A 296 30.13 22.42 -16.92
CA ASN A 296 30.40 23.35 -15.84
C ASN A 296 29.09 23.81 -15.16
N PRO A 297 29.18 24.24 -13.88
CA PRO A 297 28.05 24.85 -13.19
C PRO A 297 27.54 26.09 -13.92
N TYR A 298 26.23 26.30 -13.86
CA TYR A 298 25.56 27.49 -14.37
C TYR A 298 25.60 27.70 -15.89
N GLU A 299 25.96 26.69 -16.70
CA GLU A 299 25.86 26.76 -18.16
C GLU A 299 24.43 26.52 -18.65
N LEU A 300 23.73 25.56 -18.05
CA LEU A 300 22.36 25.17 -18.42
C LEU A 300 21.51 25.05 -17.20
N LEU A 301 20.50 25.90 -17.11
CA LEU A 301 19.47 25.85 -16.07
C LEU A 301 18.13 25.40 -16.65
N LEU A 302 17.38 24.61 -15.89
CA LEU A 302 16.03 24.24 -16.21
C LEU A 302 15.06 24.93 -15.23
N SER A 303 13.93 25.38 -15.73
CA SER A 303 12.86 25.91 -14.88
C SER A 303 11.50 25.48 -15.39
N ASP A 304 10.60 25.22 -14.49
CA ASP A 304 9.21 24.89 -14.73
C ASP A 304 8.41 25.12 -13.44
N ILE A 305 7.08 25.16 -13.50
CA ILE A 305 6.23 25.37 -12.34
C ILE A 305 5.56 24.05 -11.94
N SER A 306 5.63 23.71 -10.67
CA SER A 306 4.92 22.56 -10.13
C SER A 306 3.88 22.98 -9.09
N GLU A 307 2.66 22.46 -9.23
CA GLU A 307 1.56 22.65 -8.29
C GLU A 307 1.53 21.55 -7.23
N PHE A 308 1.29 21.93 -5.99
CA PHE A 308 0.95 21.09 -4.85
C PHE A 308 -0.43 21.48 -4.33
N ALA A 309 -1.37 20.53 -4.36
CA ALA A 309 -2.72 20.74 -3.85
C ALA A 309 -2.86 20.07 -2.49
N ILE A 310 -2.98 20.85 -1.42
CA ILE A 310 -3.27 20.42 -0.06
C ILE A 310 -4.72 20.79 0.31
N PRO A 311 -5.30 20.25 1.37
CA PRO A 311 -6.67 20.62 1.78
C PRO A 311 -6.86 22.12 2.03
N ALA A 312 -5.84 22.82 2.56
CA ALA A 312 -5.86 24.25 2.80
C ALA A 312 -5.82 25.10 1.52
N GLY A 313 -5.32 24.59 0.39
CA GLY A 313 -5.22 25.34 -0.86
C GLY A 313 -4.18 24.78 -1.83
N LYS A 314 -3.69 25.65 -2.71
CA LYS A 314 -2.67 25.31 -3.70
C LYS A 314 -1.40 26.10 -3.45
N VAL A 315 -0.27 25.44 -3.61
CA VAL A 315 1.06 26.01 -3.54
C VAL A 315 1.82 25.71 -4.81
N TYR A 316 2.52 26.69 -5.33
CA TYR A 316 3.29 26.60 -6.56
C TYR A 316 4.78 26.79 -6.29
N LEU A 317 5.60 25.92 -6.87
CA LEU A 317 7.06 25.96 -6.79
C LEU A 317 7.62 26.26 -8.16
N SER A 318 8.47 27.27 -8.26
CA SER A 318 9.27 27.61 -9.44
C SER A 318 10.78 27.56 -9.08
N PRO A 319 11.49 26.49 -9.41
CA PRO A 319 12.93 26.35 -9.17
C PRO A 319 13.74 26.66 -10.41
N ALA A 320 14.99 27.06 -10.21
CA ALA A 320 16.05 27.00 -11.22
C ALA A 320 16.99 25.84 -10.89
N VAL A 321 17.10 24.87 -11.79
CA VAL A 321 17.86 23.63 -11.59
C VAL A 321 19.07 23.60 -12.50
N ASP A 322 20.26 23.44 -11.93
CA ASP A 322 21.49 23.31 -12.69
C ASP A 322 21.63 21.89 -13.28
N CYS A 323 21.87 21.82 -14.57
CA CYS A 323 22.09 20.56 -15.29
C CYS A 323 23.46 19.92 -15.01
N PHE A 324 24.39 20.63 -14.42
CA PHE A 324 25.70 20.12 -14.03
C PHE A 324 25.59 19.00 -12.98
N ASP A 325 24.88 19.28 -11.92
CA ASP A 325 24.76 18.37 -10.77
C ASP A 325 23.32 18.18 -10.28
N GLY A 326 22.38 18.93 -10.85
CA GLY A 326 20.97 18.98 -10.46
C GLY A 326 20.77 19.68 -9.11
N MET A 327 21.60 20.64 -8.77
CA MET A 327 21.42 21.55 -7.66
C MET A 327 20.28 22.51 -7.98
N LEU A 328 19.46 22.82 -6.99
CA LEU A 328 18.51 23.92 -7.06
C LEU A 328 19.26 25.21 -6.76
N VAL A 329 19.55 26.00 -7.80
CA VAL A 329 20.30 27.27 -7.68
C VAL A 329 19.50 28.26 -6.84
N THR A 330 18.23 28.36 -7.15
CA THR A 330 17.24 29.14 -6.40
C THR A 330 15.84 28.56 -6.60
N TRP A 331 14.90 28.99 -5.77
CA TRP A 331 13.48 28.64 -5.93
C TRP A 331 12.59 29.69 -5.27
N ARG A 332 11.38 29.81 -5.79
CA ARG A 332 10.30 30.57 -5.13
C ARG A 332 9.08 29.71 -4.93
N ILE A 333 8.38 29.97 -3.83
CA ILE A 333 7.15 29.31 -3.44
C ILE A 333 6.08 30.39 -3.34
N SER A 334 4.89 30.14 -3.92
CA SER A 334 3.78 31.09 -3.91
C SER A 334 2.44 30.37 -3.93
N GLU A 335 1.39 31.05 -3.48
CA GLU A 335 0.00 30.56 -3.61
C GLU A 335 -0.56 30.76 -5.03
N HIS A 336 0.11 31.55 -5.86
CA HIS A 336 -0.35 31.89 -7.20
C HIS A 336 0.73 31.67 -8.25
N PRO A 337 0.43 31.01 -9.38
CA PRO A 337 1.35 30.87 -10.50
C PRO A 337 1.33 32.15 -11.37
N ASN A 338 1.81 33.26 -10.82
CA ASN A 338 1.79 34.58 -11.46
C ASN A 338 3.19 34.99 -11.99
N ALA A 339 3.27 36.18 -12.58
CA ALA A 339 4.52 36.74 -13.10
C ALA A 339 5.56 36.93 -11.98
N ASP A 340 5.14 37.29 -10.77
CA ASP A 340 6.05 37.54 -9.64
C ASP A 340 6.78 36.25 -9.22
N LEU A 341 6.12 35.10 -9.28
CA LEU A 341 6.72 33.81 -8.96
C LEU A 341 7.89 33.50 -9.88
N VAL A 342 7.71 33.61 -11.20
CA VAL A 342 8.75 33.24 -12.18
C VAL A 342 9.79 34.34 -12.39
N ASN A 343 9.35 35.59 -12.47
CA ASN A 343 10.25 36.73 -12.63
C ASN A 343 11.13 36.91 -11.40
N GLY A 344 10.54 36.80 -10.21
CA GLY A 344 11.31 36.86 -8.98
C GLY A 344 12.29 35.72 -8.82
N MET A 345 11.94 34.50 -9.23
CA MET A 345 12.89 33.38 -9.26
C MET A 345 14.05 33.68 -10.21
N LEU A 346 13.79 34.29 -11.37
CA LEU A 346 14.83 34.72 -12.30
C LEU A 346 15.70 35.86 -11.74
N ASP A 347 15.10 36.82 -11.04
CA ASP A 347 15.83 37.87 -10.34
C ASP A 347 16.80 37.30 -9.29
N ASP A 348 16.37 36.28 -8.56
CA ASP A 348 17.22 35.55 -7.60
C ASP A 348 18.38 34.79 -8.32
N VAL A 349 18.11 34.19 -9.49
CA VAL A 349 19.16 33.59 -10.32
C VAL A 349 20.21 34.65 -10.72
N ILE A 350 19.76 35.80 -11.23
CA ILE A 350 20.65 36.88 -11.66
C ILE A 350 21.51 37.37 -10.50
N ALA A 351 20.90 37.58 -9.33
CA ALA A 351 21.61 38.04 -8.13
C ALA A 351 22.65 37.02 -7.63
N ASN A 352 22.37 35.72 -7.71
CA ASN A 352 23.26 34.68 -7.22
C ASN A 352 24.44 34.38 -8.19
N MET A 353 24.24 34.60 -9.49
CA MET A 353 25.23 34.21 -10.51
C MET A 353 26.18 35.32 -10.88
N GLY A 354 25.80 36.60 -10.68
CA GLY A 354 26.60 37.75 -11.06
C GLY A 354 26.78 37.94 -12.57
N GLU A 355 27.51 38.98 -12.98
CA GLU A 355 27.62 39.40 -14.38
C GLU A 355 28.40 38.45 -15.30
N LYS A 356 29.22 37.56 -14.75
CA LYS A 356 30.13 36.68 -15.53
C LYS A 356 29.44 35.44 -16.10
N SER A 357 28.32 35.06 -15.59
CA SER A 357 27.60 33.83 -16.00
C SER A 357 26.45 34.16 -16.94
N LYS A 358 26.44 33.54 -18.12
CA LYS A 358 25.37 33.72 -19.12
C LYS A 358 24.72 32.39 -19.48
N PRO A 359 23.89 31.85 -18.60
CA PRO A 359 23.31 30.54 -18.80
C PRO A 359 22.34 30.48 -19.97
N ILE A 360 22.16 29.25 -20.47
CA ILE A 360 20.97 28.87 -21.22
C ILE A 360 19.89 28.53 -20.17
N ILE A 361 18.74 29.18 -20.22
CA ILE A 361 17.60 28.81 -19.37
C ILE A 361 16.57 28.13 -20.25
N HIS A 362 16.38 26.84 -20.01
CA HIS A 362 15.42 25.99 -20.71
C HIS A 362 14.14 25.84 -19.91
N THR A 363 13.00 26.10 -20.55
CA THR A 363 11.69 26.03 -19.95
C THR A 363 10.72 25.26 -20.84
N ASP A 364 9.56 24.93 -20.29
CA ASP A 364 8.43 24.54 -21.11
C ASP A 364 7.86 25.75 -21.89
N ARG A 365 6.77 25.52 -22.63
CA ARG A 365 6.09 26.60 -23.37
C ARG A 365 4.97 27.25 -22.55
N GLY A 366 5.06 27.21 -21.24
CA GLY A 366 4.10 27.89 -20.35
C GLY A 366 3.99 29.38 -20.66
N CYS A 367 2.80 29.96 -20.49
CA CYS A 367 2.56 31.37 -20.74
C CYS A 367 3.48 32.28 -19.91
N HIS A 368 3.87 31.82 -18.73
CA HIS A 368 4.72 32.53 -17.79
C HIS A 368 6.09 32.91 -18.38
N TYR A 369 6.70 32.01 -19.15
CA TYR A 369 8.03 32.20 -19.78
C TYR A 369 7.97 32.97 -21.11
N ARG A 370 6.79 33.44 -21.51
CA ARG A 370 6.53 34.26 -22.70
C ARG A 370 6.09 35.68 -22.36
N TRP A 371 5.95 35.99 -21.09
CA TRP A 371 5.63 37.36 -20.64
C TRP A 371 6.79 38.30 -20.86
N THR A 372 6.46 39.56 -21.16
CA THR A 372 7.45 40.64 -21.46
C THR A 372 8.47 40.75 -20.34
N GLY A 373 8.03 40.76 -19.07
CA GLY A 373 8.93 40.89 -17.94
C GLY A 373 9.96 39.76 -17.80
N TRP A 374 9.63 38.52 -18.22
CA TRP A 374 10.60 37.42 -18.30
C TRP A 374 11.60 37.64 -19.42
N ILE A 375 11.11 38.02 -20.62
CA ILE A 375 11.91 38.23 -21.83
C ILE A 375 12.94 39.34 -21.60
N GLU A 376 12.49 40.48 -21.10
CA GLU A 376 13.34 41.63 -20.79
C GLU A 376 14.47 41.30 -19.83
N ARG A 377 14.19 40.52 -18.76
CA ARG A 377 15.21 40.09 -17.80
C ARG A 377 16.28 39.20 -18.46
N MET A 378 15.84 38.25 -19.28
CA MET A 378 16.76 37.35 -20.01
C MET A 378 17.65 38.14 -20.97
N GLU A 379 17.08 39.06 -21.74
CA GLU A 379 17.79 39.88 -22.73
C GLU A 379 18.77 40.88 -22.05
N THR A 380 18.30 41.58 -21.03
CA THR A 380 19.13 42.56 -20.30
C THR A 380 20.38 41.92 -19.69
N ASN A 381 20.24 40.68 -19.18
CA ASN A 381 21.35 39.97 -18.57
C ASN A 381 22.16 39.09 -19.59
N GLY A 382 21.77 39.11 -20.86
CA GLY A 382 22.42 38.33 -21.91
C GLY A 382 22.27 36.81 -21.76
N TYR A 383 21.16 36.36 -21.14
CA TYR A 383 20.85 34.94 -20.96
C TYR A 383 20.19 34.38 -22.22
N THR A 384 20.53 33.14 -22.56
CA THR A 384 19.94 32.47 -23.73
C THR A 384 18.63 31.77 -23.34
N ARG A 385 17.56 32.11 -24.06
CA ARG A 385 16.25 31.44 -23.90
C ARG A 385 16.23 30.17 -24.74
N SER A 386 15.80 29.07 -24.12
CA SER A 386 15.52 27.80 -24.78
C SER A 386 14.18 27.28 -24.36
N MET A 387 13.40 26.74 -25.28
CA MET A 387 12.06 26.16 -24.96
C MET A 387 11.86 24.79 -25.59
N SER A 388 11.15 23.92 -24.85
CA SER A 388 10.72 22.62 -25.36
C SER A 388 9.94 22.76 -26.67
N GLN A 389 10.05 21.78 -27.58
CA GLN A 389 9.22 21.77 -28.77
C GLN A 389 7.75 21.45 -28.40
N LYS A 390 6.84 22.02 -29.21
CA LYS A 390 5.40 21.83 -29.00
C LYS A 390 5.00 20.35 -29.00
N GLY A 391 4.33 19.91 -27.93
CA GLY A 391 3.85 18.53 -27.80
C GLY A 391 4.95 17.49 -27.55
N CYS A 392 6.18 17.91 -27.27
CA CYS A 392 7.31 17.05 -27.00
C CYS A 392 7.61 17.01 -25.48
N SER A 393 6.85 16.21 -24.70
CA SER A 393 7.14 15.98 -23.27
C SER A 393 8.58 15.54 -22.98
N PRO A 394 9.28 14.77 -23.86
CA PRO A 394 10.68 14.43 -23.63
C PRO A 394 11.62 15.63 -23.52
N ASP A 395 11.26 16.76 -24.09
CA ASP A 395 12.08 17.98 -24.05
C ASP A 395 12.08 18.68 -22.68
N ASN A 396 11.15 18.31 -21.77
CA ASN A 396 11.11 18.76 -20.36
C ASN A 396 11.30 17.61 -19.35
N ALA A 397 11.77 16.45 -19.82
CA ALA A 397 11.83 15.23 -19.00
C ALA A 397 12.69 15.38 -17.74
N ALA A 398 13.72 16.24 -17.75
CA ALA A 398 14.58 16.45 -16.59
C ALA A 398 13.86 17.21 -15.46
N CYS A 399 13.09 18.26 -15.78
CA CYS A 399 12.22 18.97 -14.83
C CYS A 399 11.09 18.05 -14.31
N GLU A 400 10.39 17.33 -15.21
CA GLU A 400 9.37 16.37 -14.83
C GLU A 400 9.93 15.30 -13.88
N GLY A 401 11.14 14.81 -14.13
CA GLY A 401 11.86 13.86 -13.28
C GLY A 401 12.23 14.44 -11.91
N LEU A 402 12.55 15.73 -11.82
CA LEU A 402 12.78 16.41 -10.55
C LEU A 402 11.48 16.54 -9.76
N PHE A 403 10.43 17.07 -10.36
CA PHE A 403 9.14 17.24 -9.69
C PHE A 403 8.52 15.92 -9.27
N GLY A 404 8.64 14.89 -10.10
CA GLY A 404 8.25 13.53 -9.74
C GLY A 404 8.97 13.02 -8.49
N ARG A 405 10.25 13.35 -8.34
CA ARG A 405 11.06 13.04 -7.15
C ARG A 405 10.61 13.81 -5.92
N ILE A 406 10.46 15.14 -6.04
CA ILE A 406 9.98 16.01 -4.95
C ILE A 406 8.62 15.51 -4.48
N LYS A 407 7.68 15.27 -5.39
CA LYS A 407 6.34 14.80 -5.06
C LYS A 407 6.34 13.42 -4.37
N ASN A 408 7.21 12.50 -4.81
CA ASN A 408 7.30 11.19 -4.18
C ASN A 408 8.03 11.21 -2.82
N GLU A 409 9.09 12.00 -2.68
CA GLU A 409 9.92 12.02 -1.48
C GLU A 409 9.36 12.96 -0.38
N PHE A 410 8.61 13.99 -0.77
CA PHE A 410 8.09 15.00 0.15
C PHE A 410 6.56 14.99 0.27
N PHE A 411 5.84 14.96 -0.85
CA PHE A 411 4.42 15.30 -0.87
C PHE A 411 3.48 14.12 -0.67
N TYR A 412 3.60 13.04 -1.50
CA TYR A 412 2.57 12.00 -1.58
C TYR A 412 2.46 11.06 -0.37
N ASN A 413 3.47 11.00 0.46
CA ASN A 413 3.53 10.06 1.58
C ASN A 413 3.31 10.74 2.94
N GLN A 414 2.85 11.97 2.93
CA GLN A 414 2.55 12.78 4.12
C GLN A 414 1.06 13.08 4.20
N ASP A 415 0.57 13.27 5.39
CA ASP A 415 -0.77 13.79 5.67
C ASP A 415 -0.69 15.32 5.80
N TRP A 416 -1.51 16.01 5.00
CA TRP A 416 -1.55 17.47 4.95
C TRP A 416 -2.89 18.03 5.43
N GLN A 417 -3.71 17.25 6.18
CA GLN A 417 -5.08 17.65 6.51
C GLN A 417 -5.16 18.90 7.38
N ASP A 418 -4.30 19.01 8.39
CA ASP A 418 -4.33 20.12 9.35
C ASP A 418 -3.18 21.11 9.15
N VAL A 419 -2.58 21.13 7.95
CA VAL A 419 -1.41 21.94 7.63
C VAL A 419 -1.84 23.19 6.86
N THR A 420 -1.45 24.37 7.32
CA THR A 420 -1.68 25.65 6.63
C THR A 420 -0.78 25.79 5.40
N ILE A 421 -1.09 26.76 4.54
CA ILE A 421 -0.28 27.05 3.35
C ILE A 421 1.13 27.52 3.75
N GLU A 422 1.24 28.32 4.79
CA GLU A 422 2.51 28.83 5.30
C GLU A 422 3.37 27.70 5.86
N GLU A 423 2.81 26.81 6.66
CA GLU A 423 3.50 25.65 7.21
C GLU A 423 3.96 24.71 6.09
N PHE A 424 3.09 24.44 5.12
CA PHE A 424 3.45 23.63 3.95
C PHE A 424 4.61 24.26 3.16
N SER A 425 4.55 25.58 2.92
CA SER A 425 5.58 26.30 2.20
C SER A 425 6.92 26.28 2.93
N HIS A 426 6.89 26.40 4.26
CA HIS A 426 8.07 26.27 5.11
C HIS A 426 8.67 24.84 5.05
N GLU A 427 7.84 23.83 5.20
CA GLU A 427 8.31 22.43 5.08
C GLU A 427 8.86 22.09 3.69
N LEU A 428 8.26 22.67 2.64
CA LEU A 428 8.77 22.53 1.28
C LEU A 428 10.13 23.21 1.15
N ASP A 429 10.34 24.42 1.67
CA ASP A 429 11.63 25.12 1.67
C ASP A 429 12.70 24.30 2.42
N LEU A 430 12.38 23.79 3.60
CA LEU A 430 13.28 22.91 4.36
C LEU A 430 13.65 21.65 3.58
N TYR A 431 12.70 21.07 2.84
CA TYR A 431 12.97 19.92 1.98
C TYR A 431 13.94 20.28 0.83
N LEU A 432 13.77 21.45 0.17
CA LEU A 432 14.60 21.86 -0.93
C LEU A 432 16.04 22.18 -0.47
N ARG A 433 16.22 22.77 0.72
CA ARG A 433 17.53 22.91 1.38
C ARG A 433 18.17 21.57 1.67
N TRP A 434 17.42 20.66 2.29
CA TRP A 434 17.89 19.28 2.53
C TRP A 434 18.28 18.58 1.21
N TYR A 435 17.52 18.81 0.12
CA TYR A 435 17.80 18.25 -1.19
C TYR A 435 19.18 18.71 -1.72
N ASN A 436 19.54 19.95 -1.56
CA ASN A 436 20.84 20.48 -1.96
C ASN A 436 21.98 20.04 -1.03
N GLU A 437 21.76 20.10 0.27
CA GLU A 437 22.81 19.95 1.27
C GLU A 437 23.07 18.51 1.69
N LYS A 438 22.04 17.69 1.74
CA LYS A 438 22.08 16.35 2.37
C LYS A 438 21.70 15.20 1.44
N ARG A 439 20.83 15.45 0.46
CA ARG A 439 20.32 14.38 -0.39
C ARG A 439 21.38 13.83 -1.32
N ILE A 440 21.86 12.63 -1.05
CA ILE A 440 22.89 11.97 -1.86
C ILE A 440 22.34 11.48 -3.21
N LYS A 441 23.13 11.64 -4.26
CA LYS A 441 22.83 11.21 -5.63
C LYS A 441 23.86 10.19 -6.11
N LYS A 442 23.41 9.10 -6.73
CA LYS A 442 24.32 8.08 -7.28
C LYS A 442 25.20 8.67 -8.40
N SER A 443 24.63 9.56 -9.23
CA SER A 443 25.35 10.23 -10.31
C SER A 443 26.51 11.12 -9.83
N LEU A 444 26.46 11.56 -8.58
CA LEU A 444 27.49 12.40 -7.95
C LEU A 444 28.36 11.59 -6.97
N GLY A 445 28.51 10.27 -7.20
CA GLY A 445 29.30 9.42 -6.32
C GLY A 445 28.75 9.27 -4.91
N TYR A 446 27.42 9.39 -4.73
CA TYR A 446 26.73 9.41 -3.44
C TYR A 446 27.09 10.63 -2.57
N LEU A 447 27.37 11.75 -3.21
CA LEU A 447 27.44 13.06 -2.57
C LEU A 447 26.13 13.82 -2.80
N SER A 448 25.84 14.80 -1.95
CA SER A 448 24.83 15.80 -2.21
C SER A 448 25.35 16.81 -3.27
N PRO A 449 24.48 17.61 -3.91
CA PRO A 449 24.93 18.65 -4.83
C PRO A 449 25.98 19.59 -4.21
N VAL A 450 25.74 20.05 -2.99
CA VAL A 450 26.67 20.94 -2.27
C VAL A 450 27.98 20.21 -1.93
N GLU A 451 27.93 18.98 -1.44
CA GLU A 451 29.12 18.16 -1.16
C GLU A 451 29.92 17.92 -2.45
N TYR A 452 29.24 17.67 -3.57
CA TYR A 452 29.89 17.46 -4.87
C TYR A 452 30.63 18.71 -5.36
N ARG A 453 29.97 19.88 -5.34
CA ARG A 453 30.61 21.14 -5.68
C ARG A 453 31.85 21.43 -4.81
N ARG A 454 31.74 21.26 -3.51
CA ARG A 454 32.88 21.41 -2.59
C ARG A 454 34.03 20.45 -2.90
N SER A 455 33.72 19.20 -3.28
CA SER A 455 34.76 18.24 -3.67
C SER A 455 35.52 18.63 -4.92
N LEU A 456 34.93 19.49 -5.78
CA LEU A 456 35.56 20.06 -6.98
C LEU A 456 36.20 21.44 -6.71
N GLY A 457 36.20 21.93 -5.47
CA GLY A 457 36.71 23.26 -5.12
C GLY A 457 35.80 24.43 -5.58
N LEU A 458 34.54 24.13 -5.90
CA LEU A 458 33.55 25.11 -6.31
C LEU A 458 32.78 25.66 -5.10
N THR A 459 32.47 26.94 -5.12
CA THR A 459 31.56 27.57 -4.18
C THR A 459 30.12 27.09 -4.49
N ALA A 460 29.40 26.65 -3.45
CA ALA A 460 28.02 26.17 -3.58
C ALA A 460 27.07 27.19 -2.97
#